data_410421dc6209195e5f5277be276b7b76
#
_entry.id   410421dc6209195e5f5277be276b7b76
#
_cell.length_a   1.000
_cell.length_b   1.000
_cell.length_c   1.000
_cell.angle_alpha   90.00
_cell.angle_beta   90.00
_cell.angle_gamma   90.00
#
_symmetry.space_group_name_H-M   'P 1'
#
loop_
_entity.id
_entity.type
_entity.pdbx_description
1 polymer ?
#
loop_
_entity_poly.entity_id
_entity_poly.type
_entity_poly.pdbx_seq_one_letter_code
_entity_poly.pdbx_strand_id
1 'polypeptide(L)'
;MKRKKMIIGTSSIFVLLIIVLLGGSQYMLNYSLRPENRGKNLESSWQYMFKTYPYLKPWIDSLKQNQALKDTFIYSPDHVKLHAYYVASSRPTAKTAVIVHGYTDNAIRMMMIGYLYNKKLDFNILLPDLRDTGLSGGNAIQMGWLDRKDVTQWMEVANRIYGDSTSMVVHGISMGAATTMMVSGEPQPDYVKCFVEDCGYTGVWDDF
;
A
#
# COMPACT_ATOMS: atom_id res chain seq x y z
N MET A 1 3.53 -45.49 -40.71
CA MET A 1 3.55 -45.68 -39.23
C MET A 1 4.59 -44.79 -38.51
N LYS A 2 5.87 -44.77 -38.87
CA LYS A 2 6.92 -44.00 -38.19
C LYS A 2 6.63 -42.50 -38.14
N ARG A 3 6.21 -41.85 -39.24
CA ARG A 3 5.90 -40.40 -39.33
C ARG A 3 4.74 -39.96 -38.40
N LYS A 4 3.71 -40.80 -38.29
CA LYS A 4 2.57 -40.55 -37.37
C LYS A 4 3.00 -40.61 -35.91
N LYS A 5 3.81 -41.60 -35.54
CA LYS A 5 4.36 -41.71 -34.16
C LYS A 5 5.31 -40.53 -33.79
N MET A 6 6.09 -40.07 -34.77
CA MET A 6 6.98 -38.90 -34.58
C MET A 6 6.16 -37.59 -34.38
N ILE A 7 5.09 -37.38 -35.19
CA ILE A 7 4.22 -36.20 -35.02
C ILE A 7 3.51 -36.25 -33.67
N ILE A 8 2.98 -37.41 -33.25
CA ILE A 8 2.36 -37.55 -31.94
C ILE A 8 3.38 -37.26 -30.82
N GLY A 9 4.61 -37.77 -30.91
CA GLY A 9 5.65 -37.55 -29.91
C GLY A 9 6.05 -36.05 -29.80
N THR A 10 6.25 -35.39 -30.96
CA THR A 10 6.58 -33.94 -30.94
C THR A 10 5.42 -33.09 -30.43
N SER A 11 4.18 -33.42 -30.80
CA SER A 11 3.00 -32.72 -30.27
C SER A 11 2.86 -32.89 -28.75
N SER A 12 3.12 -34.13 -28.25
CA SER A 12 3.05 -34.37 -26.80
C SER A 12 4.11 -33.62 -26.03
N ILE A 13 5.34 -33.50 -26.54
CA ILE A 13 6.40 -32.68 -25.93
C ILE A 13 5.99 -31.21 -25.93
N PHE A 14 5.44 -30.70 -27.02
CA PHE A 14 5.00 -29.31 -27.10
C PHE A 14 3.87 -28.99 -26.12
N VAL A 15 2.90 -29.88 -26.00
CA VAL A 15 1.81 -29.75 -25.00
C VAL A 15 2.36 -29.78 -23.58
N LEU A 16 3.32 -30.68 -23.30
CA LEU A 16 3.97 -30.73 -21.98
C LEU A 16 4.71 -29.42 -21.65
N LEU A 17 5.43 -28.86 -22.60
CA LEU A 17 6.10 -27.58 -22.44
C LEU A 17 5.12 -26.45 -22.13
N ILE A 18 3.97 -26.39 -22.82
CA ILE A 18 2.93 -25.40 -22.54
C ILE A 18 2.40 -25.58 -21.11
N ILE A 19 2.13 -26.81 -20.69
CA ILE A 19 1.64 -27.07 -19.33
C ILE A 19 2.66 -26.61 -18.27
N VAL A 20 3.94 -26.90 -18.49
CA VAL A 20 5.03 -26.48 -17.59
C VAL A 20 5.13 -24.95 -17.54
N LEU A 21 5.07 -24.28 -18.69
CA LEU A 21 5.12 -22.81 -18.75
C LEU A 21 3.92 -22.18 -18.06
N LEU A 22 2.71 -22.67 -18.32
CA LEU A 22 1.50 -22.15 -17.67
C LEU A 22 1.51 -22.42 -16.15
N GLY A 23 1.92 -23.61 -15.73
CA GLY A 23 2.06 -23.96 -14.32
C GLY A 23 3.12 -23.10 -13.61
N GLY A 24 4.26 -22.91 -14.25
CA GLY A 24 5.35 -22.05 -13.76
C GLY A 24 4.90 -20.58 -13.65
N SER A 25 4.25 -20.06 -14.68
CA SER A 25 3.71 -18.69 -14.68
C SER A 25 2.69 -18.49 -13.55
N GLN A 26 1.76 -19.44 -13.39
CA GLN A 26 0.76 -19.37 -12.32
C GLN A 26 1.39 -19.45 -10.93
N TYR A 27 2.41 -20.28 -10.74
CA TYR A 27 3.18 -20.34 -9.51
C TYR A 27 3.87 -19.00 -9.20
N MET A 28 4.55 -18.42 -10.17
CA MET A 28 5.24 -17.13 -10.02
C MET A 28 4.27 -15.98 -9.72
N LEU A 29 3.12 -15.94 -10.39
CA LEU A 29 2.07 -14.96 -10.10
C LEU A 29 1.55 -15.08 -8.67
N ASN A 30 1.27 -16.29 -8.21
CA ASN A 30 0.82 -16.51 -6.84
C ASN A 30 1.91 -16.13 -5.83
N TYR A 31 3.16 -16.48 -6.10
CA TYR A 31 4.30 -16.14 -5.24
C TYR A 31 4.49 -14.62 -5.12
N SER A 32 4.33 -13.89 -6.22
CA SER A 32 4.52 -12.44 -6.25
C SER A 32 3.32 -11.67 -5.70
N LEU A 33 2.10 -12.04 -6.09
CA LEU A 33 0.92 -11.26 -5.75
C LEU A 33 0.22 -11.72 -4.45
N ARG A 34 0.54 -12.92 -3.94
CA ARG A 34 -0.01 -13.48 -2.70
C ARG A 34 1.09 -13.93 -1.76
N PRO A 35 1.97 -13.03 -1.35
CA PRO A 35 3.05 -13.40 -0.44
C PRO A 35 2.46 -13.78 0.92
N GLU A 36 2.56 -15.06 1.29
CA GLU A 36 2.06 -15.57 2.57
C GLU A 36 2.60 -14.75 3.74
N ASN A 37 1.69 -14.15 4.51
CA ASN A 37 1.95 -13.39 5.75
C ASN A 37 2.91 -12.18 5.64
N ARG A 38 3.37 -11.79 4.47
CA ARG A 38 4.17 -10.57 4.31
C ARG A 38 3.25 -9.35 4.46
N GLY A 39 3.69 -8.39 5.26
CA GLY A 39 2.90 -7.19 5.59
C GLY A 39 1.75 -7.40 6.57
N LYS A 40 1.38 -8.65 6.95
CA LYS A 40 0.28 -8.93 7.89
C LYS A 40 0.73 -9.13 9.33
N ASN A 41 2.02 -9.39 9.59
CA ASN A 41 2.54 -9.52 10.94
C ASN A 41 2.84 -8.14 11.54
N LEU A 42 1.86 -7.56 12.21
CA LEU A 42 1.97 -6.21 12.79
C LEU A 42 3.00 -6.13 13.91
N GLU A 43 3.13 -7.18 14.74
CA GLU A 43 4.11 -7.21 15.83
C GLU A 43 5.53 -7.15 15.28
N SER A 44 5.84 -7.95 14.26
CA SER A 44 7.16 -7.90 13.59
C SER A 44 7.42 -6.55 12.93
N SER A 45 6.37 -5.88 12.42
CA SER A 45 6.49 -4.53 11.85
C SER A 45 6.85 -3.49 12.92
N TRP A 46 6.21 -3.53 14.09
CA TRP A 46 6.57 -2.66 15.21
C TRP A 46 7.98 -2.93 15.73
N GLN A 47 8.37 -4.18 15.91
CA GLN A 47 9.71 -4.56 16.35
C GLN A 47 10.77 -4.07 15.38
N TYR A 48 10.55 -4.25 14.08
CA TYR A 48 11.44 -3.75 13.03
C TYR A 48 11.56 -2.22 13.09
N MET A 49 10.44 -1.50 13.19
CA MET A 49 10.43 -0.04 13.22
C MET A 49 11.17 0.50 14.44
N PHE A 50 10.96 -0.07 15.62
CA PHE A 50 11.64 0.39 16.83
C PHE A 50 13.13 0.02 16.85
N LYS A 51 13.51 -1.09 16.22
CA LYS A 51 14.91 -1.47 16.06
C LYS A 51 15.64 -0.57 15.07
N THR A 52 15.02 -0.29 13.93
CA THR A 52 15.63 0.48 12.83
C THR A 52 15.59 1.99 13.10
N TYR A 53 14.51 2.46 13.72
CA TYR A 53 14.23 3.86 14.01
C TYR A 53 13.89 4.06 15.48
N PRO A 54 14.86 3.95 16.42
CA PRO A 54 14.60 3.98 17.87
C PRO A 54 13.88 5.24 18.35
N TYR A 55 14.07 6.37 17.64
CA TYR A 55 13.42 7.65 17.95
C TYR A 55 11.89 7.62 17.79
N LEU A 56 11.34 6.64 17.07
CA LEU A 56 9.89 6.50 16.93
C LEU A 56 9.22 6.00 18.20
N LYS A 57 9.93 5.19 18.99
CA LYS A 57 9.30 4.53 20.15
C LYS A 57 8.69 5.52 21.15
N PRO A 58 9.40 6.58 21.62
CA PRO A 58 8.81 7.54 22.54
C PRO A 58 7.59 8.27 21.97
N TRP A 59 7.60 8.57 20.67
CA TRP A 59 6.47 9.21 20.01
C TRP A 59 5.26 8.28 19.92
N ILE A 60 5.44 7.04 19.47
CA ILE A 60 4.37 6.03 19.39
C ILE A 60 3.81 5.70 20.78
N ASP A 61 4.67 5.54 21.79
CA ASP A 61 4.24 5.30 23.17
C ASP A 61 3.37 6.46 23.68
N SER A 62 3.79 7.70 23.42
CA SER A 62 3.00 8.90 23.75
C SER A 62 1.65 8.91 23.02
N LEU A 63 1.60 8.60 21.73
CA LEU A 63 0.36 8.53 20.97
C LEU A 63 -0.59 7.45 21.52
N LYS A 64 -0.07 6.28 21.87
CA LYS A 64 -0.87 5.19 22.47
C LYS A 64 -1.39 5.56 23.86
N GLN A 65 -0.53 6.13 24.70
CA GLN A 65 -0.89 6.55 26.05
C GLN A 65 -2.00 7.62 26.05
N ASN A 66 -1.96 8.54 25.10
CA ASN A 66 -2.96 9.60 24.94
C ASN A 66 -4.14 9.18 24.03
N GLN A 67 -4.23 7.94 23.60
CA GLN A 67 -5.25 7.43 22.66
C GLN A 67 -5.32 8.26 21.37
N ALA A 68 -4.20 8.80 20.95
CA ALA A 68 -4.07 9.65 19.76
C ALA A 68 -3.70 8.86 18.49
N LEU A 69 -3.11 7.67 18.62
CA LEU A 69 -3.00 6.72 17.52
C LEU A 69 -4.34 6.01 17.37
N LYS A 70 -5.06 6.37 16.35
CA LYS A 70 -6.39 5.83 16.04
C LYS A 70 -6.35 5.02 14.76
N ASP A 71 -7.34 4.16 14.58
CA ASP A 71 -7.55 3.40 13.35
C ASP A 71 -9.01 3.47 12.90
N THR A 72 -9.24 3.16 11.65
CA THR A 72 -10.58 3.11 11.06
C THR A 72 -10.65 2.12 9.90
N PHE A 73 -11.87 1.74 9.54
CA PHE A 73 -12.14 0.84 8.44
C PHE A 73 -13.15 1.48 7.48
N ILE A 74 -12.95 1.20 6.19
CA ILE A 74 -13.92 1.48 5.13
C ILE A 74 -14.14 0.23 4.30
N TYR A 75 -15.12 0.27 3.41
CA TYR A 75 -15.32 -0.75 2.38
C TYR A 75 -15.09 -0.12 1.01
N SER A 76 -14.27 -0.77 0.20
CA SER A 76 -14.12 -0.40 -1.21
C SER A 76 -15.41 -0.68 -2.00
N PRO A 77 -15.58 -0.13 -3.21
CA PRO A 77 -16.76 -0.39 -4.03
C PRO A 77 -16.99 -1.88 -4.34
N ASP A 78 -15.95 -2.68 -4.37
CA ASP A 78 -15.98 -4.14 -4.54
C ASP A 78 -16.02 -4.90 -3.20
N HIS A 79 -16.45 -4.22 -2.11
CA HIS A 79 -16.70 -4.77 -0.78
C HIS A 79 -15.48 -5.34 -0.05
N VAL A 80 -14.27 -4.94 -0.41
CA VAL A 80 -13.07 -5.27 0.36
C VAL A 80 -13.01 -4.36 1.59
N LYS A 81 -12.86 -4.95 2.77
CA LYS A 81 -12.66 -4.20 4.02
C LYS A 81 -11.23 -3.66 4.05
N LEU A 82 -11.07 -2.35 4.11
CA LEU A 82 -9.79 -1.64 4.12
C LEU A 82 -9.57 -0.96 5.47
N HIS A 83 -8.32 -0.89 5.90
CA HIS A 83 -7.90 -0.33 7.17
C HIS A 83 -6.93 0.83 6.98
N ALA A 84 -6.93 1.79 7.91
CA ALA A 84 -5.92 2.83 8.01
C ALA A 84 -5.69 3.26 9.46
N TYR A 85 -4.46 3.57 9.82
CA TYR A 85 -4.14 4.36 11.00
C TYR A 85 -4.23 5.85 10.71
N TYR A 86 -4.58 6.65 11.73
CA TYR A 86 -4.55 8.10 11.61
C TYR A 86 -4.17 8.78 12.93
N VAL A 87 -3.52 9.93 12.81
CA VAL A 87 -3.06 10.74 13.95
C VAL A 87 -3.29 12.21 13.63
N ALA A 88 -4.04 12.90 14.49
CA ALA A 88 -4.16 14.35 14.39
C ALA A 88 -2.85 15.04 14.82
N SER A 89 -2.57 16.20 14.26
CA SER A 89 -1.50 17.07 14.73
C SER A 89 -1.77 17.52 16.17
N SER A 90 -0.70 17.70 16.93
CA SER A 90 -0.79 18.30 18.28
C SER A 90 -1.15 19.80 18.25
N ARG A 91 -1.09 20.42 17.08
CA ARG A 91 -1.46 21.83 16.84
C ARG A 91 -2.58 21.88 15.80
N PRO A 92 -3.54 22.81 15.93
CA PRO A 92 -4.56 23.04 14.90
C PRO A 92 -3.91 23.30 13.54
N THR A 93 -4.29 22.53 12.54
CA THR A 93 -3.74 22.66 11.17
C THR A 93 -4.70 22.05 10.15
N ALA A 94 -4.73 22.65 8.97
CA ALA A 94 -5.37 22.07 7.78
C ALA A 94 -4.43 21.13 7.01
N LYS A 95 -3.12 21.16 7.30
CA LYS A 95 -2.13 20.32 6.60
C LYS A 95 -2.39 18.85 6.90
N THR A 96 -2.53 18.05 5.86
CA THR A 96 -2.85 16.62 5.98
C THR A 96 -1.98 15.81 5.02
N ALA A 97 -1.44 14.70 5.48
CA ALA A 97 -0.68 13.77 4.65
C ALA A 97 -1.36 12.39 4.64
N VAL A 98 -1.61 11.87 3.44
CA VAL A 98 -1.95 10.46 3.21
C VAL A 98 -0.67 9.76 2.75
N ILE A 99 -0.24 8.72 3.49
CA ILE A 99 1.08 8.11 3.33
C ILE A 99 0.92 6.65 2.94
N VAL A 100 1.33 6.31 1.71
CA VAL A 100 1.06 5.02 1.05
C VAL A 100 2.31 4.15 1.04
N HIS A 101 2.20 2.95 1.59
CA HIS A 101 3.32 2.02 1.74
C HIS A 101 3.70 1.27 0.46
N GLY A 102 4.91 0.68 0.46
CA GLY A 102 5.44 -0.13 -0.62
C GLY A 102 4.96 -1.58 -0.63
N TYR A 103 5.48 -2.35 -1.59
CA TYR A 103 5.21 -3.77 -1.77
C TYR A 103 5.57 -4.57 -0.51
N THR A 104 4.69 -5.47 -0.08
CA THR A 104 4.80 -6.32 1.12
C THR A 104 4.98 -5.58 2.46
N ASP A 105 4.77 -4.28 2.48
CA ASP A 105 4.79 -3.45 3.67
C ASP A 105 3.36 -3.25 4.25
N ASN A 106 3.22 -2.36 5.21
CA ASN A 106 1.95 -1.96 5.81
C ASN A 106 2.05 -0.55 6.41
N ALA A 107 0.94 -0.03 6.88
CA ALA A 107 0.85 1.31 7.47
C ALA A 107 1.85 1.54 8.63
N ILE A 108 2.16 0.52 9.44
CA ILE A 108 3.10 0.65 10.56
C ILE A 108 4.51 0.98 10.05
N ARG A 109 4.90 0.38 8.93
CA ARG A 109 6.21 0.61 8.31
C ARG A 109 6.38 2.03 7.78
N MET A 110 5.27 2.74 7.54
CA MET A 110 5.28 4.15 7.14
C MET A 110 5.30 5.13 8.32
N MET A 111 5.31 4.66 9.57
CA MET A 111 5.34 5.53 10.74
C MET A 111 6.61 6.40 10.82
N MET A 112 7.71 6.03 10.16
CA MET A 112 8.90 6.88 10.04
C MET A 112 8.60 8.16 9.26
N ILE A 113 7.89 8.06 8.15
CA ILE A 113 7.42 9.22 7.35
C ILE A 113 6.31 9.93 8.11
N GLY A 114 5.39 9.17 8.76
CA GLY A 114 4.37 9.73 9.64
C GLY A 114 4.94 10.60 10.75
N TYR A 115 6.06 10.18 11.37
CA TYR A 115 6.77 10.99 12.37
C TYR A 115 7.28 12.32 11.79
N LEU A 116 7.85 12.29 10.59
CA LEU A 116 8.32 13.49 9.92
C LEU A 116 7.18 14.47 9.71
N TYR A 117 6.09 14.02 9.09
CA TYR A 117 4.93 14.87 8.84
C TYR A 117 4.25 15.33 10.13
N ASN A 118 3.92 14.41 11.03
CA ASN A 118 3.12 14.73 12.21
C ASN A 118 3.93 15.46 13.29
N LYS A 119 5.08 14.87 13.69
CA LYS A 119 5.86 15.39 14.82
C LYS A 119 6.74 16.57 14.47
N LYS A 120 7.23 16.67 13.21
CA LYS A 120 8.18 17.68 12.80
C LYS A 120 7.56 18.82 12.00
N LEU A 121 6.51 18.54 11.24
CA LEU A 121 5.92 19.50 10.31
C LEU A 121 4.49 19.91 10.68
N ASP A 122 3.95 19.40 11.79
CA ASP A 122 2.59 19.67 12.29
C ASP A 122 1.48 19.31 11.26
N PHE A 123 1.57 18.15 10.63
CA PHE A 123 0.52 17.62 9.76
C PHE A 123 -0.39 16.64 10.51
N ASN A 124 -1.66 16.61 10.16
CA ASN A 124 -2.50 15.44 10.34
C ASN A 124 -2.02 14.34 9.41
N ILE A 125 -2.07 13.08 9.82
CA ILE A 125 -1.62 11.97 8.97
C ILE A 125 -2.66 10.85 8.92
N LEU A 126 -2.76 10.21 7.75
CA LEU A 126 -3.51 8.97 7.55
C LEU A 126 -2.61 8.00 6.77
N LEU A 127 -2.50 6.76 7.26
CA LEU A 127 -1.63 5.72 6.72
C LEU A 127 -2.50 4.49 6.43
N PRO A 128 -2.92 4.29 5.17
CA PRO A 128 -3.71 3.12 4.80
C PRO A 128 -2.84 1.86 4.75
N ASP A 129 -3.44 0.73 5.10
CA ASP A 129 -2.99 -0.58 4.65
C ASP A 129 -3.61 -0.83 3.26
N LEU A 130 -2.79 -1.06 2.25
CA LEU A 130 -3.24 -1.45 0.92
C LEU A 130 -3.86 -2.86 0.95
N ARG A 131 -4.47 -3.27 -0.15
CA ARG A 131 -5.12 -4.58 -0.24
C ARG A 131 -4.16 -5.71 0.09
N ASP A 132 -4.66 -6.69 0.83
CA ASP A 132 -3.94 -7.89 1.28
C ASP A 132 -2.72 -7.62 2.19
N THR A 133 -2.66 -6.43 2.82
CA THR A 133 -1.61 -6.05 3.77
C THR A 133 -2.19 -5.57 5.09
N GLY A 134 -1.39 -5.55 6.15
CA GLY A 134 -1.79 -5.07 7.47
C GLY A 134 -3.10 -5.69 7.96
N LEU A 135 -4.07 -4.85 8.30
CA LEU A 135 -5.43 -5.24 8.68
C LEU A 135 -6.44 -5.14 7.52
N SER A 136 -6.00 -4.75 6.34
CA SER A 136 -6.84 -4.73 5.15
C SER A 136 -7.10 -6.13 4.62
N GLY A 137 -8.33 -6.32 4.13
CA GLY A 137 -8.74 -7.49 3.38
C GLY A 137 -8.16 -7.50 1.97
N GLY A 138 -8.59 -8.49 1.20
CA GLY A 138 -8.11 -8.75 -0.14
C GLY A 138 -7.53 -10.15 -0.25
N ASN A 139 -7.16 -10.53 -1.46
CA ASN A 139 -6.61 -11.84 -1.76
C ASN A 139 -5.35 -11.78 -2.64
N ALA A 140 -4.91 -10.58 -2.97
CA ALA A 140 -3.69 -10.33 -3.72
C ALA A 140 -3.29 -8.85 -3.63
N ILE A 141 -2.00 -8.56 -3.68
CA ILE A 141 -1.44 -7.23 -3.89
C ILE A 141 -1.78 -6.76 -5.30
N GLN A 142 -2.17 -5.51 -5.47
CA GLN A 142 -2.73 -4.96 -6.72
C GLN A 142 -1.74 -4.12 -7.52
N MET A 143 -0.48 -4.01 -7.07
CA MET A 143 0.62 -3.29 -7.74
C MET A 143 0.24 -1.85 -8.14
N GLY A 144 -0.61 -1.20 -7.34
CA GLY A 144 -1.08 0.17 -7.54
C GLY A 144 -2.40 0.29 -8.32
N TRP A 145 -2.77 -0.68 -9.16
CA TRP A 145 -3.89 -0.50 -10.10
C TRP A 145 -5.26 -0.32 -9.44
N LEU A 146 -5.68 -1.23 -8.56
CA LEU A 146 -6.89 -1.03 -7.76
C LEU A 146 -6.61 -0.15 -6.54
N ASP A 147 -5.41 -0.23 -5.98
CA ASP A 147 -4.99 0.55 -4.83
C ASP A 147 -5.18 2.06 -5.04
N ARG A 148 -5.02 2.59 -6.29
CA ARG A 148 -5.25 4.00 -6.57
C ARG A 148 -6.68 4.45 -6.25
N LYS A 149 -7.67 3.59 -6.47
CA LYS A 149 -9.08 3.87 -6.15
C LYS A 149 -9.31 3.89 -4.64
N ASP A 150 -8.68 2.96 -3.94
CA ASP A 150 -8.76 2.86 -2.49
C ASP A 150 -8.05 4.06 -1.84
N VAL A 151 -6.89 4.47 -2.36
CA VAL A 151 -6.17 5.67 -1.89
C VAL A 151 -6.99 6.93 -2.12
N THR A 152 -7.65 7.09 -3.29
CA THR A 152 -8.58 8.20 -3.53
C THR A 152 -9.69 8.23 -2.49
N GLN A 153 -10.28 7.09 -2.15
CA GLN A 153 -11.29 6.99 -1.10
C GLN A 153 -10.71 7.34 0.28
N TRP A 154 -9.48 6.95 0.58
CA TRP A 154 -8.79 7.31 1.82
C TRP A 154 -8.48 8.81 1.90
N MET A 155 -8.20 9.48 0.78
CA MET A 155 -8.04 10.93 0.72
C MET A 155 -9.33 11.64 1.14
N GLU A 156 -10.49 11.19 0.65
CA GLU A 156 -11.80 11.72 1.06
C GLU A 156 -12.08 11.46 2.56
N VAL A 157 -11.74 10.27 3.05
CA VAL A 157 -11.88 9.93 4.48
C VAL A 157 -11.00 10.81 5.34
N ALA A 158 -9.74 11.02 4.96
CA ALA A 158 -8.83 11.92 5.66
C ALA A 158 -9.36 13.35 5.69
N ASN A 159 -9.89 13.84 4.55
CA ASN A 159 -10.49 15.17 4.48
C ASN A 159 -11.66 15.30 5.47
N ARG A 160 -12.58 14.34 5.52
CA ARG A 160 -13.71 14.34 6.47
C ARG A 160 -13.26 14.24 7.94
N ILE A 161 -12.27 13.38 8.25
CA ILE A 161 -11.76 13.24 9.62
C ILE A 161 -11.19 14.56 10.13
N TYR A 162 -10.56 15.34 9.26
CA TYR A 162 -9.86 16.57 9.62
C TYR A 162 -10.62 17.86 9.26
N GLY A 163 -11.94 17.79 9.04
CA GLY A 163 -12.85 18.95 9.02
C GLY A 163 -13.17 19.53 7.65
N ASP A 164 -13.11 18.72 6.59
CA ASP A 164 -13.53 19.05 5.21
C ASP A 164 -12.86 20.28 4.56
N SER A 165 -11.74 20.73 5.12
CA SER A 165 -10.98 21.90 4.65
C SER A 165 -9.47 21.67 4.69
N THR A 166 -9.04 20.45 4.34
CA THR A 166 -7.63 20.07 4.40
C THR A 166 -6.80 20.70 3.27
N SER A 167 -5.49 20.82 3.51
CA SER A 167 -4.48 21.05 2.49
C SER A 167 -3.61 19.79 2.42
N MET A 168 -3.90 18.94 1.45
CA MET A 168 -3.46 17.55 1.45
C MET A 168 -2.23 17.33 0.57
N VAL A 169 -1.29 16.54 1.09
CA VAL A 169 -0.23 15.88 0.33
C VAL A 169 -0.50 14.37 0.34
N VAL A 170 -0.28 13.72 -0.79
CA VAL A 170 -0.25 12.26 -0.91
C VAL A 170 1.19 11.83 -1.14
N HIS A 171 1.72 11.00 -0.24
CA HIS A 171 3.12 10.57 -0.28
C HIS A 171 3.18 9.05 -0.36
N GLY A 172 3.75 8.53 -1.44
CA GLY A 172 3.96 7.10 -1.63
C GLY A 172 5.44 6.73 -1.72
N ILE A 173 5.77 5.51 -1.28
CA ILE A 173 7.11 4.93 -1.37
C ILE A 173 7.04 3.66 -2.21
N SER A 174 7.94 3.48 -3.21
CA SER A 174 8.05 2.30 -4.06
C SER A 174 6.72 1.99 -4.75
N MET A 175 6.09 0.82 -4.54
CA MET A 175 4.74 0.51 -5.03
C MET A 175 3.71 1.57 -4.59
N GLY A 176 3.85 2.13 -3.39
CA GLY A 176 3.03 3.25 -2.93
C GLY A 176 3.25 4.52 -3.74
N ALA A 177 4.48 4.78 -4.20
CA ALA A 177 4.76 5.90 -5.11
C ALA A 177 4.14 5.66 -6.48
N ALA A 178 4.26 4.47 -7.05
CA ALA A 178 3.57 4.12 -8.29
C ALA A 178 2.05 4.27 -8.16
N THR A 179 1.47 3.85 -7.01
CA THR A 179 0.06 4.09 -6.69
C THR A 179 -0.27 5.58 -6.66
N THR A 180 0.59 6.39 -6.03
CA THR A 180 0.45 7.85 -5.92
C THR A 180 0.53 8.52 -7.30
N MET A 181 1.42 8.09 -8.18
CA MET A 181 1.49 8.54 -9.59
C MET A 181 0.18 8.23 -10.32
N MET A 182 -0.37 7.02 -10.16
CA MET A 182 -1.66 6.65 -10.76
C MET A 182 -2.82 7.49 -10.21
N VAL A 183 -2.80 7.82 -8.90
CA VAL A 183 -3.78 8.73 -8.28
C VAL A 183 -3.65 10.13 -8.86
N SER A 184 -2.42 10.65 -9.06
CA SER A 184 -2.21 12.01 -9.59
C SER A 184 -2.73 12.20 -11.01
N GLY A 185 -2.85 11.13 -11.78
CA GLY A 185 -3.44 11.11 -13.12
C GLY A 185 -4.98 11.11 -13.16
N GLU A 186 -5.65 10.92 -12.04
CA GLU A 186 -7.12 10.99 -11.92
C GLU A 186 -7.54 12.43 -11.60
N PRO A 187 -8.83 12.82 -11.83
CA PRO A 187 -9.36 14.12 -11.40
C PRO A 187 -9.16 14.32 -9.89
N GLN A 188 -8.59 15.47 -9.51
CA GLN A 188 -8.25 15.75 -8.12
C GLN A 188 -9.15 16.81 -7.51
N PRO A 189 -9.60 16.63 -6.25
CA PRO A 189 -10.30 17.69 -5.52
C PRO A 189 -9.35 18.83 -5.13
N ASP A 190 -9.90 20.03 -4.97
CA ASP A 190 -9.13 21.25 -4.68
C ASP A 190 -8.32 21.20 -3.38
N TYR A 191 -8.67 20.33 -2.45
CA TYR A 191 -7.91 20.17 -1.21
C TYR A 191 -6.59 19.40 -1.38
N VAL A 192 -6.38 18.70 -2.48
CA VAL A 192 -5.10 18.04 -2.81
C VAL A 192 -4.16 19.06 -3.41
N LYS A 193 -2.97 19.23 -2.80
CA LYS A 193 -2.01 20.27 -3.17
C LYS A 193 -0.77 19.75 -3.85
N CYS A 194 -0.31 18.54 -3.47
CA CYS A 194 0.84 17.93 -4.12
C CYS A 194 0.88 16.42 -3.91
N PHE A 195 1.68 15.77 -4.74
CA PHE A 195 2.04 14.37 -4.67
C PHE A 195 3.55 14.26 -4.44
N VAL A 196 3.95 13.31 -3.61
CA VAL A 196 5.36 12.96 -3.36
C VAL A 196 5.54 11.51 -3.74
N GLU A 197 6.44 11.25 -4.67
CA GLU A 197 6.65 9.96 -5.29
C GLU A 197 8.09 9.53 -5.05
N ASP A 198 8.29 8.75 -3.98
CA ASP A 198 9.61 8.29 -3.57
C ASP A 198 9.89 6.91 -4.16
N CYS A 199 10.82 6.86 -5.15
CA CYS A 199 11.27 5.68 -5.89
C CYS A 199 10.13 4.82 -6.48
N GLY A 200 9.14 5.46 -7.12
CA GLY A 200 8.06 4.78 -7.83
C GLY A 200 8.49 4.27 -9.22
N TYR A 201 7.72 3.32 -9.75
CA TYR A 201 7.86 2.82 -11.12
C TYR A 201 6.70 3.30 -12.00
N THR A 202 6.95 3.44 -13.29
CA THR A 202 5.93 3.87 -14.27
C THR A 202 5.12 2.71 -14.82
N GLY A 203 5.67 1.50 -14.80
CA GLY A 203 5.03 0.28 -15.22
C GLY A 203 5.62 -0.93 -14.49
N VAL A 204 4.78 -1.92 -14.17
CA VAL A 204 5.23 -3.14 -13.46
C VAL A 204 6.33 -3.89 -14.23
N TRP A 205 6.33 -3.79 -15.56
CA TRP A 205 7.35 -4.40 -16.41
C TRP A 205 8.72 -3.73 -16.37
N ASP A 206 8.77 -2.48 -15.87
CA ASP A 206 10.02 -1.73 -15.78
C ASP A 206 10.82 -2.10 -14.50
N ASP A 207 10.17 -2.82 -13.58
CA ASP A 207 10.73 -3.25 -12.28
C ASP A 207 11.23 -4.71 -12.29
N PHE A 208 10.97 -5.47 -13.38
CA PHE A 208 11.35 -6.86 -13.57
C PHE A 208 12.16 -7.07 -14.85
#